data_10d1b9dd2cd2ce5a765e59f708c0ef90
#
_entry.id   10d1b9dd2cd2ce5a765e59f708c0ef90
#
_cell.length_a   1.000
_cell.length_b   1.000
_cell.length_c   1.000
_cell.angle_alpha   90.00
_cell.angle_beta   90.00
_cell.angle_gamma   90.00
#
_symmetry.space_group_name_H-M   'P 1'
#
loop_
_entity.id
_entity.type
_entity.pdbx_description
1 polymer ?
#
loop_
_entity_poly.entity_id
_entity_poly.type
_entity_poly.pdbx_seq_one_letter_code
_entity_poly.pdbx_strand_id
1 'polypeptide(L)'
;MQALFDAIARMPLPTDACRVFHGRGGLYPGCEHLTLDAFPPVWLVTSFLPLEEADLARLHDALSARWAQLNPDEPLNWVFQYRHEARAETRLMAGSVPEPHLVTEDGAAFRVHLLRGLNHGFFLDMAEGRRRVRELAAARPGLKVLNLFAYTCSFSVVALQAGARQVTNVDMSDGALAIGKRNHLHNGLTAGASFLPHDIFSSWGKITRGGPYDLVVLDPPSYQKGSFVAEKDYARLIRRLPDLLAPGGHALLCLNSPKLGVGFLQALVEAQAPGLVFCERLPNPPAFGDVSSERSLKVQIGRAHV
;
A
#
# COMPACT_ATOMS: atom_id res chain seq x y z
N MET A 1 6.11 -25.69 -2.11
CA MET A 1 6.08 -25.00 -0.78
C MET A 1 7.45 -24.89 -0.09
N GLN A 2 8.50 -25.60 -0.56
CA GLN A 2 9.80 -25.60 0.16
C GLN A 2 10.38 -24.20 0.37
N ALA A 3 10.34 -23.33 -0.65
CA ALA A 3 10.86 -21.96 -0.51
C ALA A 3 10.15 -21.12 0.56
N LEU A 4 8.85 -21.35 0.80
CA LEU A 4 8.13 -20.71 1.91
C LEU A 4 8.62 -21.25 3.27
N PHE A 5 8.83 -22.56 3.40
CA PHE A 5 9.39 -23.14 4.64
C PHE A 5 10.81 -22.61 4.92
N ASP A 6 11.64 -22.48 3.88
CA ASP A 6 12.98 -21.91 4.00
C ASP A 6 12.95 -20.43 4.42
N ALA A 7 11.96 -19.67 3.95
CA ALA A 7 11.74 -18.29 4.37
C ALA A 7 11.30 -18.22 5.85
N ILE A 8 10.36 -19.07 6.26
CA ILE A 8 9.92 -19.19 7.66
C ILE A 8 11.12 -19.51 8.57
N ALA A 9 11.95 -20.50 8.21
CA ALA A 9 13.08 -20.92 9.02
C ALA A 9 14.13 -19.80 9.23
N ARG A 10 14.22 -18.84 8.30
CA ARG A 10 15.21 -17.75 8.32
C ARG A 10 14.66 -16.39 8.75
N MET A 11 13.32 -16.22 8.80
CA MET A 11 12.74 -14.93 9.12
C MET A 11 13.18 -14.43 10.49
N PRO A 12 13.52 -13.13 10.65
CA PRO A 12 13.75 -12.52 11.95
C PRO A 12 12.45 -12.29 12.71
N LEU A 13 12.51 -11.90 13.97
CA LEU A 13 11.36 -11.35 14.69
C LEU A 13 11.00 -9.98 14.06
N PRO A 14 9.82 -9.81 13.46
CA PRO A 14 9.45 -8.55 12.86
C PRO A 14 9.03 -7.55 13.93
N THR A 15 9.53 -6.33 13.84
CA THR A 15 9.09 -5.18 14.64
C THR A 15 8.02 -4.37 13.90
N ASP A 16 8.13 -4.30 12.58
CA ASP A 16 7.21 -3.58 11.70
C ASP A 16 6.40 -4.54 10.81
N ALA A 17 5.29 -4.03 10.29
CA ALA A 17 4.51 -4.75 9.27
C ALA A 17 5.34 -4.90 7.99
N CYS A 18 5.54 -6.13 7.54
CA CYS A 18 6.36 -6.39 6.36
C CYS A 18 5.95 -7.69 5.65
N ARG A 19 6.33 -7.80 4.38
CA ARG A 19 6.27 -9.08 3.67
C ARG A 19 7.51 -9.90 3.95
N VAL A 20 7.31 -11.17 4.29
CA VAL A 20 8.38 -12.14 4.56
C VAL A 20 8.62 -13.04 3.35
N PHE A 21 7.55 -13.42 2.66
CA PHE A 21 7.64 -14.27 1.48
C PHE A 21 6.67 -13.83 0.38
N HIS A 22 7.18 -13.69 -0.84
CA HIS A 22 6.44 -13.25 -2.00
C HIS A 22 6.57 -14.23 -3.17
N GLY A 23 5.79 -15.30 -3.17
CA GLY A 23 5.76 -16.24 -4.29
C GLY A 23 5.22 -15.64 -5.58
N ARG A 24 4.28 -14.71 -5.46
CA ARG A 24 3.58 -14.08 -6.60
C ARG A 24 4.48 -13.38 -7.62
N GLY A 25 5.67 -12.99 -7.23
CA GLY A 25 6.66 -12.44 -8.14
C GLY A 25 7.30 -13.48 -9.08
N GLY A 26 7.01 -14.77 -8.92
CA GLY A 26 7.50 -15.84 -9.78
C GLY A 26 8.96 -16.26 -9.54
N LEU A 27 9.62 -15.70 -8.54
CA LEU A 27 11.01 -16.06 -8.19
C LEU A 27 11.13 -17.45 -7.55
N TYR A 28 10.01 -18.04 -7.12
CA TYR A 28 9.97 -19.30 -6.38
C TYR A 28 9.02 -20.28 -7.07
N PRO A 29 9.50 -21.07 -8.05
CA PRO A 29 8.67 -22.02 -8.81
C PRO A 29 7.87 -22.95 -7.90
N GLY A 30 6.57 -23.07 -8.17
CA GLY A 30 5.62 -23.87 -7.38
C GLY A 30 5.10 -23.18 -6.12
N CYS A 31 5.49 -21.91 -5.86
CA CYS A 31 5.02 -21.11 -4.73
C CYS A 31 4.33 -19.80 -5.19
N GLU A 32 4.02 -19.66 -6.47
CA GLU A 32 3.48 -18.42 -7.06
C GLU A 32 2.11 -18.01 -6.47
N HIS A 33 1.43 -18.95 -5.85
CA HIS A 33 0.15 -18.73 -5.18
C HIS A 33 0.26 -18.32 -3.71
N LEU A 34 1.48 -18.24 -3.14
CA LEU A 34 1.69 -18.05 -1.70
C LEU A 34 2.33 -16.72 -1.37
N THR A 35 1.88 -16.13 -0.26
CA THR A 35 2.57 -15.04 0.43
C THR A 35 2.55 -15.26 1.93
N LEU A 36 3.58 -14.75 2.62
CA LEU A 36 3.63 -14.64 4.08
C LEU A 36 3.91 -13.20 4.46
N ASP A 37 3.00 -12.63 5.21
CA ASP A 37 3.09 -11.26 5.73
C ASP A 37 3.16 -11.29 7.26
N ALA A 38 3.97 -10.39 7.82
CA ALA A 38 3.97 -10.10 9.24
C ALA A 38 3.14 -8.83 9.48
N PHE A 39 2.18 -8.95 10.37
CA PHE A 39 1.44 -7.85 10.98
C PHE A 39 1.56 -8.01 12.50
N PRO A 40 2.71 -7.67 13.11
CA PRO A 40 2.97 -8.02 14.50
C PRO A 40 1.80 -7.69 15.43
N PRO A 41 1.43 -8.62 16.34
CA PRO A 41 2.05 -9.90 16.64
C PRO A 41 1.48 -11.09 15.82
N VAL A 42 0.87 -10.85 14.65
CA VAL A 42 0.15 -11.85 13.85
C VAL A 42 0.84 -12.11 12.51
N TRP A 43 0.94 -13.38 12.14
CA TRP A 43 1.36 -13.81 10.82
C TRP A 43 0.16 -14.05 9.91
N LEU A 44 0.26 -13.65 8.65
CA LEU A 44 -0.77 -13.87 7.66
C LEU A 44 -0.20 -14.66 6.48
N VAL A 45 -0.64 -15.90 6.32
CA VAL A 45 -0.40 -16.69 5.11
C VAL A 45 -1.57 -16.48 4.16
N THR A 46 -1.30 -16.02 2.94
CA THR A 46 -2.33 -15.91 1.90
C THR A 46 -2.01 -16.89 0.78
N SER A 47 -3.02 -17.67 0.37
CA SER A 47 -2.95 -18.53 -0.82
C SER A 47 -3.98 -18.09 -1.85
N PHE A 48 -3.60 -18.15 -3.12
CA PHE A 48 -4.46 -17.90 -4.28
C PHE A 48 -4.90 -19.19 -4.98
N LEU A 49 -4.50 -20.35 -4.44
CA LEU A 49 -4.99 -21.68 -4.77
C LEU A 49 -5.42 -22.37 -3.47
N PRO A 50 -6.35 -23.34 -3.54
CA PRO A 50 -6.70 -24.14 -2.37
C PRO A 50 -5.45 -24.84 -1.81
N LEU A 51 -5.36 -24.93 -0.48
CA LEU A 51 -4.38 -25.75 0.23
C LEU A 51 -5.09 -26.89 0.95
N GLU A 52 -4.47 -28.05 0.93
CA GLU A 52 -4.93 -29.21 1.68
C GLU A 52 -4.69 -29.01 3.19
N GLU A 53 -5.50 -29.63 4.03
CA GLU A 53 -5.34 -29.54 5.50
C GLU A 53 -3.96 -30.03 5.96
N ALA A 54 -3.37 -31.01 5.26
CA ALA A 54 -2.02 -31.48 5.53
C ALA A 54 -0.96 -30.39 5.30
N ASP A 55 -1.12 -29.54 4.27
CA ASP A 55 -0.21 -28.44 4.01
C ASP A 55 -0.40 -27.32 5.05
N LEU A 56 -1.63 -27.07 5.50
CA LEU A 56 -1.90 -26.12 6.57
C LEU A 56 -1.31 -26.59 7.91
N ALA A 57 -1.36 -27.89 8.20
CA ALA A 57 -0.71 -28.47 9.38
C ALA A 57 0.82 -28.30 9.34
N ARG A 58 1.46 -28.59 8.17
CA ARG A 58 2.90 -28.38 7.98
C ARG A 58 3.31 -26.91 8.14
N LEU A 59 2.48 -25.97 7.66
CA LEU A 59 2.69 -24.53 7.86
C LEU A 59 2.59 -24.15 9.33
N HIS A 60 1.61 -24.69 10.04
CA HIS A 60 1.46 -24.49 11.49
C HIS A 60 2.71 -24.97 12.23
N ASP A 61 3.19 -26.19 11.97
CA ASP A 61 4.37 -26.75 12.60
C ASP A 61 5.63 -25.90 12.34
N ALA A 62 5.84 -25.48 11.09
CA ALA A 62 6.97 -24.65 10.72
C ALA A 62 6.93 -23.27 11.40
N LEU A 63 5.76 -22.59 11.40
CA LEU A 63 5.58 -21.32 12.09
C LEU A 63 5.77 -21.46 13.60
N SER A 64 5.21 -22.52 14.21
CA SER A 64 5.31 -22.80 15.64
C SER A 64 6.77 -23.03 16.05
N ALA A 65 7.48 -23.88 15.31
CA ALA A 65 8.89 -24.15 15.58
C ALA A 65 9.76 -22.90 15.47
N ARG A 66 9.51 -22.06 14.46
CA ARG A 66 10.25 -20.80 14.30
C ARG A 66 9.87 -19.78 15.37
N TRP A 67 8.57 -19.64 15.67
CA TRP A 67 8.09 -18.70 16.68
C TRP A 67 8.66 -19.01 18.06
N ALA A 68 8.70 -20.28 18.45
CA ALA A 68 9.31 -20.71 19.72
C ALA A 68 10.80 -20.34 19.86
N GLN A 69 11.52 -20.20 18.73
CA GLN A 69 12.91 -19.73 18.75
C GLN A 69 13.01 -18.20 18.84
N LEU A 70 12.06 -17.47 18.22
CA LEU A 70 12.10 -16.01 18.13
C LEU A 70 11.50 -15.32 19.36
N ASN A 71 10.42 -15.91 19.91
CA ASN A 71 9.65 -15.31 21.00
C ASN A 71 8.98 -16.41 21.86
N PRO A 72 9.76 -17.16 22.64
CA PRO A 72 9.30 -18.36 23.36
C PRO A 72 8.24 -18.07 24.42
N ASP A 73 8.17 -16.85 24.93
CA ASP A 73 7.26 -16.45 26.00
C ASP A 73 5.88 -16.02 25.49
N GLU A 74 5.70 -15.88 24.18
CA GLU A 74 4.47 -15.39 23.57
C GLU A 74 3.83 -16.47 22.69
N PRO A 75 2.50 -16.58 22.67
CA PRO A 75 1.81 -17.53 21.81
C PRO A 75 1.98 -17.17 20.33
N LEU A 76 2.06 -18.17 19.46
CA LEU A 76 1.97 -17.97 18.02
C LEU A 76 0.56 -17.49 17.66
N ASN A 77 0.48 -16.36 16.96
CA ASN A 77 -0.75 -15.89 16.35
C ASN A 77 -0.62 -15.94 14.82
N TRP A 78 -1.46 -16.71 14.15
CA TRP A 78 -1.44 -16.68 12.70
C TRP A 78 -2.81 -16.93 12.08
N VAL A 79 -3.00 -16.31 10.92
CA VAL A 79 -4.22 -16.32 10.12
C VAL A 79 -3.90 -16.90 8.75
N PHE A 80 -4.76 -17.76 8.25
CA PHE A 80 -4.75 -18.21 6.86
C PHE A 80 -5.86 -17.51 6.07
N GLN A 81 -5.52 -17.01 4.89
CA GLN A 81 -6.49 -16.46 3.95
C GLN A 81 -6.38 -17.16 2.60
N TYR A 82 -7.46 -17.81 2.19
CA TYR A 82 -7.62 -18.28 0.81
C TYR A 82 -8.34 -17.20 -0.01
N ARG A 83 -7.72 -16.77 -1.09
CA ARG A 83 -8.28 -15.73 -1.98
C ARG A 83 -8.63 -16.34 -3.33
N HIS A 84 -9.91 -16.40 -3.63
CA HIS A 84 -10.43 -16.84 -4.91
C HIS A 84 -11.27 -15.73 -5.54
N GLU A 85 -10.85 -15.21 -6.71
CA GLU A 85 -11.48 -14.07 -7.39
C GLU A 85 -11.69 -12.85 -6.47
N ALA A 86 -12.96 -12.42 -6.29
CA ALA A 86 -13.33 -11.29 -5.45
C ALA A 86 -13.71 -11.70 -4.01
N ARG A 87 -13.43 -12.94 -3.60
CA ARG A 87 -13.76 -13.48 -2.28
C ARG A 87 -12.51 -13.87 -1.51
N ALA A 88 -12.61 -13.83 -0.19
CA ALA A 88 -11.62 -14.37 0.69
C ALA A 88 -12.31 -15.21 1.77
N GLU A 89 -11.74 -16.39 2.02
CA GLU A 89 -12.06 -17.19 3.19
C GLU A 89 -10.89 -17.05 4.16
N THR A 90 -11.22 -16.64 5.38
CA THR A 90 -10.20 -16.34 6.40
C THR A 90 -10.42 -17.21 7.62
N ARG A 91 -9.35 -17.86 8.08
CA ARG A 91 -9.34 -18.76 9.24
C ARG A 91 -8.28 -18.29 10.23
N LEU A 92 -8.66 -18.11 11.50
CA LEU A 92 -7.69 -18.00 12.59
C LEU A 92 -7.17 -19.41 12.88
N MET A 93 -5.88 -19.62 12.68
CA MET A 93 -5.24 -20.93 12.75
C MET A 93 -4.62 -21.19 14.12
N ALA A 94 -4.11 -20.15 14.79
CA ALA A 94 -3.59 -20.23 16.16
C ALA A 94 -3.64 -18.85 16.83
N GLY A 95 -3.75 -18.86 18.16
CA GLY A 95 -3.69 -17.67 19.00
C GLY A 95 -4.87 -16.73 18.83
N SER A 96 -4.61 -15.44 18.75
CA SER A 96 -5.61 -14.39 18.65
C SER A 96 -5.17 -13.26 17.71
N VAL A 97 -6.11 -12.46 17.25
CA VAL A 97 -5.85 -11.20 16.53
C VAL A 97 -6.30 -10.05 17.42
N PRO A 98 -5.42 -9.10 17.76
CA PRO A 98 -5.78 -7.93 18.55
C PRO A 98 -6.94 -7.12 17.94
N GLU A 99 -7.79 -6.50 18.78
CA GLU A 99 -8.80 -5.56 18.30
C GLU A 99 -8.85 -4.35 19.28
N PRO A 100 -8.44 -3.16 18.86
CA PRO A 100 -7.89 -2.84 17.54
C PRO A 100 -6.49 -3.43 17.31
N HIS A 101 -6.24 -3.89 16.07
CA HIS A 101 -4.91 -4.34 15.68
C HIS A 101 -4.14 -3.15 15.07
N LEU A 102 -3.10 -2.73 15.74
CA LEU A 102 -2.20 -1.68 15.29
C LEU A 102 -0.85 -2.30 14.93
N VAL A 103 -0.34 -1.92 13.78
CA VAL A 103 1.00 -2.28 13.30
C VAL A 103 1.79 -1.01 13.02
N THR A 104 3.12 -1.13 12.99
CA THR A 104 4.01 -0.02 12.69
C THR A 104 4.73 -0.21 11.36
N GLU A 105 5.16 0.89 10.76
CA GLU A 105 6.13 0.98 9.69
C GLU A 105 6.89 2.29 9.84
N ASP A 106 8.21 2.23 10.01
CA ASP A 106 9.10 3.40 10.14
C ASP A 106 8.59 4.42 11.18
N GLY A 107 8.11 3.96 12.34
CA GLY A 107 7.60 4.80 13.42
C GLY A 107 6.21 5.38 13.19
N ALA A 108 5.50 5.01 12.14
CA ALA A 108 4.09 5.33 11.94
C ALA A 108 3.21 4.13 12.29
N ALA A 109 2.10 4.37 13.00
CA ALA A 109 1.15 3.33 13.40
C ALA A 109 -0.07 3.30 12.48
N PHE A 110 -0.50 2.09 12.10
CA PHE A 110 -1.63 1.87 11.20
C PHE A 110 -2.56 0.79 11.72
N ARG A 111 -3.85 1.06 11.65
CA ARG A 111 -4.86 0.05 11.99
C ARG A 111 -5.06 -0.93 10.85
N VAL A 112 -4.99 -2.22 11.18
CA VAL A 112 -5.24 -3.33 10.26
C VAL A 112 -6.38 -4.21 10.74
N HIS A 113 -6.93 -5.05 9.86
CA HIS A 113 -7.97 -6.03 10.16
C HIS A 113 -7.72 -7.29 9.33
N LEU A 114 -7.34 -8.37 9.97
CA LEU A 114 -6.87 -9.58 9.29
C LEU A 114 -7.94 -10.66 9.12
N LEU A 115 -9.04 -10.60 9.90
CA LEU A 115 -10.05 -11.64 9.91
C LEU A 115 -11.21 -11.40 8.93
N ARG A 116 -11.17 -10.33 8.14
CA ARG A 116 -12.25 -9.98 7.21
C ARG A 116 -11.76 -9.22 5.99
N GLY A 117 -12.50 -9.34 4.90
CA GLY A 117 -12.25 -8.62 3.66
C GLY A 117 -11.04 -9.12 2.89
N LEU A 118 -10.80 -8.53 1.73
CA LEU A 118 -9.67 -8.83 0.85
C LEU A 118 -8.44 -8.00 1.20
N ASN A 119 -8.65 -6.75 1.55
CA ASN A 119 -7.60 -5.80 1.90
C ASN A 119 -7.59 -5.59 3.41
N HIS A 120 -6.41 -5.54 3.98
CA HIS A 120 -6.24 -5.55 5.44
C HIS A 120 -6.10 -4.15 6.05
N GLY A 121 -6.33 -3.08 5.27
CA GLY A 121 -6.22 -1.70 5.74
C GLY A 121 -4.83 -1.08 5.53
N PHE A 122 -3.83 -1.85 5.12
CA PHE A 122 -2.47 -1.38 4.90
C PHE A 122 -1.79 -2.18 3.77
N PHE A 123 -1.19 -1.49 2.81
CA PHE A 123 -0.51 -2.08 1.66
C PHE A 123 1.00 -2.07 1.87
N LEU A 124 1.59 -3.25 2.06
CA LEU A 124 3.01 -3.43 2.36
C LEU A 124 3.92 -3.13 1.15
N ASP A 125 3.42 -3.32 -0.06
CA ASP A 125 4.14 -3.06 -1.31
C ASP A 125 4.37 -1.56 -1.58
N MET A 126 3.64 -0.68 -0.88
CA MET A 126 3.78 0.78 -1.00
C MET A 126 4.78 1.40 -0.01
N ALA A 127 5.57 0.61 0.71
CA ALA A 127 6.53 1.11 1.70
C ALA A 127 7.52 2.11 1.10
N GLU A 128 8.10 1.84 -0.09
CA GLU A 128 9.02 2.75 -0.76
C GLU A 128 8.33 4.05 -1.21
N GLY A 129 7.06 3.96 -1.65
CA GLY A 129 6.25 5.13 -1.96
C GLY A 129 6.02 6.02 -0.73
N ARG A 130 5.69 5.42 0.43
CA ARG A 130 5.53 6.15 1.70
C ARG A 130 6.85 6.75 2.17
N ARG A 131 7.94 6.02 2.07
CA ARG A 131 9.28 6.53 2.38
C ARG A 131 9.62 7.76 1.53
N ARG A 132 9.35 7.71 0.23
CA ARG A 132 9.61 8.83 -0.68
C ARG A 132 8.75 10.05 -0.37
N VAL A 133 7.47 9.87 -0.02
CA VAL A 133 6.60 10.96 0.45
C VAL A 133 7.15 11.59 1.72
N ARG A 134 7.62 10.79 2.68
CA ARG A 134 8.28 11.27 3.90
C ARG A 134 9.52 12.10 3.58
N GLU A 135 10.39 11.65 2.69
CA GLU A 135 11.60 12.38 2.26
C GLU A 135 11.27 13.72 1.61
N LEU A 136 10.29 13.74 0.70
CA LEU A 136 9.85 14.98 0.04
C LEU A 136 9.29 15.99 1.06
N ALA A 137 8.48 15.53 2.02
CA ALA A 137 7.92 16.38 3.05
C ALA A 137 8.98 16.90 4.03
N ALA A 138 9.95 16.07 4.42
CA ALA A 138 11.06 16.45 5.28
C ALA A 138 12.02 17.45 4.60
N ALA A 139 12.28 17.26 3.30
CA ALA A 139 13.16 18.15 2.53
C ALA A 139 12.55 19.55 2.32
N ARG A 140 11.22 19.67 2.36
CA ARG A 140 10.49 20.95 2.23
C ARG A 140 9.36 21.02 3.23
N PRO A 141 9.64 21.37 4.50
CA PRO A 141 8.59 21.53 5.52
C PRO A 141 7.51 22.52 5.11
N GLY A 142 6.28 22.25 5.51
CA GLY A 142 5.13 23.08 5.17
C GLY A 142 4.44 22.75 3.85
N LEU A 143 4.80 21.63 3.20
CA LEU A 143 4.15 21.15 1.98
C LEU A 143 2.63 21.02 2.15
N LYS A 144 1.93 21.33 1.06
CA LYS A 144 0.51 21.04 0.89
C LYS A 144 0.36 19.82 -0.02
N VAL A 145 -0.26 18.78 0.48
CA VAL A 145 -0.37 17.49 -0.18
C VAL A 145 -1.80 17.18 -0.58
N LEU A 146 -1.99 16.62 -1.77
CA LEU A 146 -3.23 16.00 -2.21
C LEU A 146 -3.01 14.48 -2.31
N ASN A 147 -3.81 13.72 -1.58
CA ASN A 147 -3.78 12.27 -1.59
C ASN A 147 -5.08 11.74 -2.20
N LEU A 148 -5.03 11.31 -3.45
CA LEU A 148 -6.16 10.77 -4.20
C LEU A 148 -6.17 9.25 -4.14
N PHE A 149 -7.36 8.65 -4.02
CA PHE A 149 -7.57 7.23 -3.70
C PHE A 149 -6.93 6.91 -2.35
N ALA A 150 -7.23 7.77 -1.37
CA ALA A 150 -6.49 7.85 -0.12
C ALA A 150 -6.62 6.60 0.77
N TYR A 151 -7.65 5.77 0.55
CA TYR A 151 -7.94 4.57 1.34
C TYR A 151 -7.87 4.87 2.84
N THR A 152 -7.00 4.19 3.60
CA THR A 152 -6.78 4.41 5.04
C THR A 152 -5.75 5.50 5.35
N CYS A 153 -5.40 6.31 4.36
CA CYS A 153 -4.59 7.53 4.45
C CYS A 153 -3.13 7.33 4.92
N SER A 154 -2.50 6.20 4.62
CA SER A 154 -1.12 5.95 5.06
C SER A 154 -0.12 6.99 4.53
N PHE A 155 -0.24 7.43 3.28
CA PHE A 155 0.58 8.52 2.73
C PHE A 155 0.38 9.84 3.47
N SER A 156 -0.85 10.13 3.89
CA SER A 156 -1.16 11.34 4.65
C SER A 156 -0.50 11.37 6.02
N VAL A 157 -0.53 10.22 6.72
CA VAL A 157 0.12 10.08 8.03
C VAL A 157 1.61 10.37 7.91
N VAL A 158 2.32 9.69 7.00
CA VAL A 158 3.77 9.87 6.86
C VAL A 158 4.16 11.26 6.38
N ALA A 159 3.34 11.91 5.53
CA ALA A 159 3.58 13.26 5.08
C ALA A 159 3.49 14.28 6.24
N LEU A 160 2.45 14.17 7.08
CA LEU A 160 2.26 15.06 8.23
C LEU A 160 3.33 14.86 9.30
N GLN A 161 3.69 13.60 9.61
CA GLN A 161 4.81 13.31 10.52
C GLN A 161 6.13 13.90 10.04
N ALA A 162 6.33 13.99 8.73
CA ALA A 162 7.53 14.54 8.11
C ALA A 162 7.48 16.06 7.90
N GLY A 163 6.45 16.76 8.39
CA GLY A 163 6.40 18.23 8.37
C GLY A 163 5.52 18.84 7.27
N ALA A 164 4.71 18.05 6.56
CA ALA A 164 3.67 18.61 5.70
C ALA A 164 2.69 19.46 6.56
N ARG A 165 2.30 20.63 6.05
CA ARG A 165 1.36 21.51 6.74
C ARG A 165 -0.08 21.04 6.62
N GLN A 166 -0.42 20.52 5.46
CA GLN A 166 -1.79 20.13 5.15
C GLN A 166 -1.82 18.96 4.18
N VAL A 167 -2.69 17.97 4.43
CA VAL A 167 -3.01 16.89 3.49
C VAL A 167 -4.51 16.85 3.26
N THR A 168 -4.92 16.88 1.98
CA THR A 168 -6.30 16.66 1.57
C THR A 168 -6.42 15.22 1.08
N ASN A 169 -7.14 14.38 1.83
CA ASN A 169 -7.41 12.99 1.48
C ASN A 169 -8.75 12.88 0.77
N VAL A 170 -8.76 12.27 -0.41
CA VAL A 170 -9.98 12.05 -1.19
C VAL A 170 -10.11 10.57 -1.52
N ASP A 171 -11.22 9.99 -1.09
CA ASP A 171 -11.59 8.60 -1.39
C ASP A 171 -13.11 8.48 -1.38
N MET A 172 -13.67 7.62 -2.23
CA MET A 172 -15.12 7.42 -2.23
C MET A 172 -15.63 6.58 -1.05
N SER A 173 -14.75 5.85 -0.37
CA SER A 173 -15.06 5.02 0.78
C SER A 173 -14.98 5.83 2.09
N ASP A 174 -16.14 6.23 2.61
CA ASP A 174 -16.22 6.88 3.94
C ASP A 174 -15.67 5.96 5.04
N GLY A 175 -15.92 4.66 4.96
CA GLY A 175 -15.37 3.68 5.91
C GLY A 175 -13.85 3.62 5.91
N ALA A 176 -13.20 3.70 4.74
CA ALA A 176 -11.74 3.75 4.65
C ALA A 176 -11.20 5.05 5.24
N LEU A 177 -11.82 6.19 4.92
CA LEU A 177 -11.45 7.50 5.48
C LEU A 177 -11.67 7.55 7.01
N ALA A 178 -12.69 6.86 7.53
CA ALA A 178 -12.89 6.75 8.99
C ALA A 178 -11.74 6.00 9.67
N ILE A 179 -11.20 4.95 9.04
CA ILE A 179 -9.97 4.28 9.51
C ILE A 179 -8.79 5.26 9.37
N GLY A 180 -8.69 5.99 8.27
CA GLY A 180 -7.67 7.01 8.06
C GLY A 180 -7.64 8.06 9.17
N LYS A 181 -8.80 8.57 9.60
CA LYS A 181 -8.91 9.50 10.75
C LYS A 181 -8.34 8.87 12.04
N ARG A 182 -8.64 7.60 12.30
CA ARG A 182 -8.08 6.87 13.45
C ARG A 182 -6.57 6.69 13.33
N ASN A 183 -6.05 6.39 12.14
CA ASN A 183 -4.62 6.31 11.90
C ASN A 183 -3.91 7.64 12.24
N HIS A 184 -4.50 8.79 11.87
CA HIS A 184 -3.95 10.09 12.26
C HIS A 184 -3.92 10.24 13.79
N LEU A 185 -5.00 9.91 14.49
CA LEU A 185 -5.07 9.99 15.95
C LEU A 185 -4.07 9.08 16.65
N HIS A 186 -3.88 7.84 16.17
CA HIS A 186 -2.88 6.90 16.71
C HIS A 186 -1.44 7.44 16.57
N ASN A 187 -1.21 8.31 15.60
CA ASN A 187 0.08 8.98 15.38
C ASN A 187 0.18 10.39 16.02
N GLY A 188 -0.77 10.76 16.87
CA GLY A 188 -0.79 12.09 17.52
C GLY A 188 -1.11 13.26 16.58
N LEU A 189 -1.58 12.97 15.36
CA LEU A 189 -1.88 13.98 14.35
C LEU A 189 -3.34 14.45 14.50
N THR A 190 -3.54 15.53 15.23
CA THR A 190 -4.87 16.09 15.52
C THR A 190 -5.28 17.21 14.56
N ALA A 191 -4.36 17.69 13.71
CA ALA A 191 -4.57 18.77 12.76
C ALA A 191 -3.85 18.49 11.42
N GLY A 192 -4.12 19.30 10.41
CA GLY A 192 -3.45 19.24 9.12
C GLY A 192 -4.08 18.28 8.10
N ALA A 193 -4.94 17.35 8.51
CA ALA A 193 -5.61 16.43 7.59
C ALA A 193 -7.06 16.84 7.34
N SER A 194 -7.49 16.81 6.09
CA SER A 194 -8.90 16.85 5.68
C SER A 194 -9.29 15.58 4.95
N PHE A 195 -10.56 15.17 5.07
CA PHE A 195 -11.07 13.92 4.56
C PHE A 195 -12.34 14.18 3.75
N LEU A 196 -12.29 13.87 2.47
CA LEU A 196 -13.36 14.11 1.51
C LEU A 196 -13.89 12.77 0.99
N PRO A 197 -15.04 12.28 1.51
CA PRO A 197 -15.67 11.04 1.02
C PRO A 197 -16.38 11.30 -0.30
N HIS A 198 -15.61 11.48 -1.38
CA HIS A 198 -16.13 11.89 -2.68
C HIS A 198 -15.55 11.04 -3.80
N ASP A 199 -16.36 10.84 -4.83
CA ASP A 199 -15.85 10.43 -6.14
C ASP A 199 -14.98 11.56 -6.71
N ILE A 200 -13.74 11.24 -7.03
CA ILE A 200 -12.72 12.17 -7.53
C ILE A 200 -13.18 12.80 -8.84
N PHE A 201 -13.75 12.01 -9.77
CA PHE A 201 -14.13 12.48 -11.09
C PHE A 201 -15.29 13.48 -11.08
N SER A 202 -16.15 13.41 -10.09
CA SER A 202 -17.27 14.35 -9.92
C SER A 202 -16.91 15.55 -9.01
N SER A 203 -15.71 15.55 -8.39
CA SER A 203 -15.35 16.49 -7.32
C SER A 203 -14.19 17.44 -7.66
N TRP A 204 -13.78 17.51 -8.95
CA TRP A 204 -12.63 18.31 -9.36
C TRP A 204 -12.70 19.77 -8.91
N GLY A 205 -13.87 20.42 -9.00
CA GLY A 205 -14.04 21.80 -8.58
C GLY A 205 -13.70 22.03 -7.08
N LYS A 206 -14.00 21.05 -6.22
CA LYS A 206 -13.66 21.12 -4.80
C LYS A 206 -12.17 20.83 -4.56
N ILE A 207 -11.63 19.86 -5.26
CA ILE A 207 -10.23 19.45 -5.20
C ILE A 207 -9.32 20.59 -5.67
N THR A 208 -9.60 21.19 -6.84
CA THR A 208 -8.82 22.29 -7.41
C THR A 208 -8.86 23.55 -6.52
N ARG A 209 -10.01 23.90 -5.95
CA ARG A 209 -10.09 25.02 -4.97
C ARG A 209 -9.22 24.81 -3.72
N GLY A 210 -8.95 23.56 -3.37
CA GLY A 210 -8.04 23.22 -2.30
C GLY A 210 -6.56 23.43 -2.65
N GLY A 211 -6.18 23.57 -3.91
CA GLY A 211 -4.82 23.73 -4.41
C GLY A 211 -4.27 25.15 -4.40
N PRO A 212 -3.13 25.43 -5.08
CA PRO A 212 -2.27 24.39 -5.65
C PRO A 212 -1.59 23.54 -4.59
N TYR A 213 -1.10 22.34 -5.00
CA TYR A 213 -0.46 21.37 -4.12
C TYR A 213 1.02 21.21 -4.47
N ASP A 214 1.85 21.08 -3.46
CA ASP A 214 3.29 20.82 -3.63
C ASP A 214 3.58 19.34 -3.94
N LEU A 215 2.70 18.44 -3.51
CA LEU A 215 2.75 17.01 -3.80
C LEU A 215 1.35 16.48 -4.07
N VAL A 216 1.19 15.74 -5.17
CA VAL A 216 -0.03 14.98 -5.50
C VAL A 216 0.31 13.51 -5.54
N VAL A 217 -0.37 12.71 -4.73
CA VAL A 217 -0.30 11.23 -4.75
C VAL A 217 -1.49 10.69 -5.52
N LEU A 218 -1.23 9.88 -6.54
CA LEU A 218 -2.19 9.16 -7.35
C LEU A 218 -1.98 7.66 -7.19
N ASP A 219 -2.78 7.01 -6.37
CA ASP A 219 -2.70 5.56 -6.11
C ASP A 219 -4.04 4.86 -6.42
N PRO A 220 -4.53 4.93 -7.67
CA PRO A 220 -5.78 4.34 -8.03
C PRO A 220 -5.69 2.81 -8.09
N PRO A 221 -6.82 2.10 -7.89
CA PRO A 221 -6.88 0.67 -8.18
C PRO A 221 -6.63 0.42 -9.66
N SER A 222 -6.06 -0.74 -10.03
CA SER A 222 -5.93 -1.11 -11.45
C SER A 222 -7.27 -1.30 -12.12
N TYR A 223 -8.22 -1.86 -11.35
CA TYR A 223 -9.59 -2.11 -11.76
C TYR A 223 -10.51 -2.07 -10.55
N GLN A 224 -11.58 -1.28 -10.64
CA GLN A 224 -12.69 -1.28 -9.70
C GLN A 224 -14.00 -1.20 -10.48
N LYS A 225 -14.79 -2.26 -10.41
CA LYS A 225 -16.04 -2.38 -11.15
C LYS A 225 -16.94 -1.14 -10.93
N GLY A 226 -17.31 -0.50 -12.03
CA GLY A 226 -18.23 0.65 -12.02
C GLY A 226 -17.60 2.00 -11.65
N SER A 227 -16.31 2.06 -11.28
CA SER A 227 -15.67 3.31 -10.87
C SER A 227 -14.33 3.62 -11.55
N PHE A 228 -13.45 2.64 -11.77
CA PHE A 228 -12.13 2.90 -12.31
C PHE A 228 -11.55 1.73 -13.12
N VAL A 229 -11.02 2.05 -14.31
CA VAL A 229 -10.25 1.14 -15.15
C VAL A 229 -8.98 1.87 -15.59
N ALA A 230 -7.80 1.41 -15.16
CA ALA A 230 -6.53 2.11 -15.38
C ALA A 230 -6.29 2.48 -16.86
N GLU A 231 -6.52 1.55 -17.79
CA GLU A 231 -6.33 1.77 -19.22
C GLU A 231 -7.16 2.94 -19.79
N LYS A 232 -8.32 3.24 -19.19
CA LYS A 232 -9.25 4.28 -19.67
C LYS A 232 -9.19 5.55 -18.83
N ASP A 233 -9.12 5.40 -17.52
CA ASP A 233 -9.38 6.49 -16.59
C ASP A 233 -8.10 7.18 -16.10
N TYR A 234 -6.94 6.51 -16.17
CA TYR A 234 -5.69 7.11 -15.70
C TYR A 234 -5.32 8.39 -16.47
N ALA A 235 -5.56 8.43 -17.78
CA ALA A 235 -5.36 9.62 -18.61
C ALA A 235 -6.16 10.83 -18.10
N ARG A 236 -7.37 10.60 -17.55
CA ARG A 236 -8.23 11.67 -16.99
C ARG A 236 -7.63 12.26 -15.70
N LEU A 237 -6.93 11.44 -14.91
CA LEU A 237 -6.22 11.89 -13.71
C LEU A 237 -4.98 12.70 -14.09
N ILE A 238 -4.14 12.18 -14.99
CA ILE A 238 -2.90 12.85 -15.44
C ILE A 238 -3.21 14.23 -16.04
N ARG A 239 -4.26 14.34 -16.83
CA ARG A 239 -4.69 15.62 -17.47
C ARG A 239 -4.97 16.72 -16.44
N ARG A 240 -5.30 16.37 -15.20
CA ARG A 240 -5.60 17.35 -14.14
C ARG A 240 -4.37 17.79 -13.36
N LEU A 241 -3.24 17.10 -13.49
CA LEU A 241 -2.03 17.43 -12.73
C LEU A 241 -1.54 18.86 -12.94
N PRO A 242 -1.53 19.43 -14.16
CA PRO A 242 -1.12 20.83 -14.36
C PRO A 242 -1.99 21.84 -13.59
N ASP A 243 -3.29 21.57 -13.42
CA ASP A 243 -4.22 22.43 -12.66
C ASP A 243 -4.08 22.27 -11.14
N LEU A 244 -3.48 21.17 -10.70
CA LEU A 244 -3.39 20.78 -9.29
C LEU A 244 -2.04 21.11 -8.67
N LEU A 245 -0.96 21.00 -9.44
CA LEU A 245 0.40 21.15 -8.94
C LEU A 245 0.83 22.62 -8.85
N ALA A 246 1.50 22.96 -7.77
CA ALA A 246 2.26 24.18 -7.67
C ALA A 246 3.49 24.12 -8.61
N PRO A 247 4.05 25.28 -9.05
CA PRO A 247 5.32 25.30 -9.75
C PRO A 247 6.41 24.55 -8.98
N GLY A 248 7.13 23.64 -9.64
CA GLY A 248 8.12 22.77 -9.01
C GLY A 248 7.56 21.68 -8.10
N GLY A 249 6.24 21.51 -8.03
CA GLY A 249 5.57 20.46 -7.27
C GLY A 249 5.79 19.07 -7.86
N HIS A 250 5.55 18.03 -7.07
CA HIS A 250 5.79 16.65 -7.45
C HIS A 250 4.47 15.86 -7.56
N ALA A 251 4.45 14.90 -8.48
CA ALA A 251 3.39 13.89 -8.56
C ALA A 251 3.99 12.50 -8.33
N LEU A 252 3.44 11.75 -7.39
CA LEU A 252 3.72 10.33 -7.19
C LEU A 252 2.61 9.53 -7.85
N LEU A 253 2.95 8.76 -8.88
CA LEU A 253 2.03 8.02 -9.74
C LEU A 253 2.20 6.52 -9.50
N CYS A 254 1.16 5.84 -9.04
CA CYS A 254 1.19 4.41 -8.74
C CYS A 254 0.36 3.61 -9.75
N LEU A 255 0.91 2.51 -10.23
CA LEU A 255 0.22 1.59 -11.14
C LEU A 255 0.48 0.15 -10.74
N ASN A 256 -0.50 -0.48 -10.14
CA ASN A 256 -0.45 -1.90 -9.75
C ASN A 256 -1.20 -2.75 -10.77
N SER A 257 -0.72 -2.80 -12.02
CA SER A 257 -1.30 -3.65 -13.07
C SER A 257 -0.24 -4.51 -13.72
N PRO A 258 -0.38 -5.84 -13.71
CA PRO A 258 0.55 -6.73 -14.41
C PRO A 258 0.40 -6.68 -15.93
N LYS A 259 -0.69 -6.10 -16.44
CA LYS A 259 -0.97 -5.97 -17.89
C LYS A 259 -0.39 -4.71 -18.51
N LEU A 260 -0.12 -3.68 -17.70
CA LEU A 260 0.37 -2.38 -18.15
C LEU A 260 1.83 -2.24 -17.78
N GLY A 261 2.70 -2.11 -18.77
CA GLY A 261 4.14 -2.03 -18.60
C GLY A 261 4.63 -0.70 -18.00
N VAL A 262 5.94 -0.62 -17.81
CA VAL A 262 6.62 0.56 -17.21
C VAL A 262 6.38 1.84 -18.01
N GLY A 263 6.38 1.75 -19.34
CA GLY A 263 6.19 2.90 -20.23
C GLY A 263 4.77 3.48 -20.24
N PHE A 264 3.79 2.78 -19.69
CA PHE A 264 2.39 3.22 -19.74
C PHE A 264 2.18 4.60 -19.09
N LEU A 265 2.67 4.80 -17.87
CA LEU A 265 2.53 6.08 -17.17
C LEU A 265 3.33 7.19 -17.85
N GLN A 266 4.54 6.91 -18.35
CA GLN A 266 5.37 7.89 -19.06
C GLN A 266 4.67 8.38 -20.32
N ALA A 267 4.17 7.47 -21.14
CA ALA A 267 3.42 7.83 -22.35
C ALA A 267 2.15 8.67 -22.04
N LEU A 268 1.46 8.35 -20.95
CA LEU A 268 0.31 9.17 -20.52
C LEU A 268 0.74 10.57 -20.05
N VAL A 269 1.84 10.69 -19.31
CA VAL A 269 2.36 11.99 -18.87
C VAL A 269 2.76 12.82 -20.06
N GLU A 270 3.52 12.28 -21.01
CA GLU A 270 3.92 12.96 -22.25
C GLU A 270 2.71 13.46 -23.04
N ALA A 271 1.66 12.66 -23.13
CA ALA A 271 0.47 13.01 -23.90
C ALA A 271 -0.49 13.98 -23.19
N GLN A 272 -0.62 13.91 -21.87
CA GLN A 272 -1.68 14.60 -21.12
C GLN A 272 -1.17 15.73 -20.20
N ALA A 273 0.10 15.68 -19.80
CA ALA A 273 0.73 16.66 -18.91
C ALA A 273 2.21 16.88 -19.31
N PRO A 274 2.50 17.37 -20.52
CA PRO A 274 3.86 17.48 -21.06
C PRO A 274 4.77 18.40 -20.25
N GLY A 275 4.22 19.25 -19.39
CA GLY A 275 4.96 20.07 -18.43
C GLY A 275 5.40 19.33 -17.17
N LEU A 276 5.08 18.04 -17.02
CA LEU A 276 5.52 17.20 -15.92
C LEU A 276 6.71 16.36 -16.35
N VAL A 277 7.88 16.66 -15.82
CA VAL A 277 9.14 15.95 -16.15
C VAL A 277 9.25 14.70 -15.29
N PHE A 278 9.48 13.54 -15.89
CA PHE A 278 9.82 12.32 -15.19
C PHE A 278 11.13 12.49 -14.40
N CYS A 279 11.13 12.13 -13.13
CA CYS A 279 12.31 12.20 -12.28
C CYS A 279 12.93 10.82 -12.05
N GLU A 280 12.10 9.89 -11.56
CA GLU A 280 12.57 8.56 -11.18
C GLU A 280 11.41 7.54 -11.12
N ARG A 281 11.78 6.27 -11.21
CA ARG A 281 10.94 5.14 -10.80
C ARG A 281 11.46 4.60 -9.48
N LEU A 282 10.59 4.51 -8.48
CA LEU A 282 10.97 3.91 -7.20
C LEU A 282 11.13 2.39 -7.34
N PRO A 283 12.11 1.78 -6.66
CA PRO A 283 12.20 0.33 -6.56
C PRO A 283 11.01 -0.22 -5.77
N ASN A 284 10.64 -1.46 -6.01
CA ASN A 284 9.75 -2.16 -5.09
C ASN A 284 10.51 -2.50 -3.79
N PRO A 285 9.83 -2.64 -2.65
CA PRO A 285 10.49 -3.13 -1.44
C PRO A 285 11.16 -4.48 -1.74
N PRO A 286 12.34 -4.77 -1.17
CA PRO A 286 13.13 -5.96 -1.52
C PRO A 286 12.36 -7.28 -1.42
N ALA A 287 11.41 -7.37 -0.48
CA ALA A 287 10.57 -8.55 -0.30
C ALA A 287 9.53 -8.75 -1.43
N PHE A 288 9.31 -7.75 -2.29
CA PHE A 288 8.37 -7.80 -3.42
C PHE A 288 9.08 -8.01 -4.77
N GLY A 289 10.15 -8.81 -4.77
CA GLY A 289 10.86 -9.16 -5.99
C GLY A 289 9.94 -9.86 -7.01
N ASP A 290 10.13 -9.56 -8.29
CA ASP A 290 9.40 -10.15 -9.42
C ASP A 290 10.38 -10.52 -10.54
N VAL A 291 10.11 -11.61 -11.27
CA VAL A 291 10.90 -12.01 -12.45
C VAL A 291 10.80 -10.98 -13.58
N SER A 292 9.81 -10.11 -13.55
CA SER A 292 9.58 -9.08 -14.56
C SER A 292 9.20 -7.74 -13.95
N SER A 293 10.06 -6.74 -14.15
CA SER A 293 9.78 -5.36 -13.75
C SER A 293 8.52 -4.77 -14.42
N GLU A 294 8.10 -5.33 -15.57
CA GLU A 294 6.90 -4.91 -16.29
C GLU A 294 5.61 -5.33 -15.57
N ARG A 295 5.65 -6.44 -14.81
CA ARG A 295 4.49 -6.97 -14.09
C ARG A 295 4.37 -6.45 -12.66
N SER A 296 5.49 -6.05 -12.07
CA SER A 296 5.55 -5.56 -10.69
C SER A 296 4.81 -4.23 -10.50
N LEU A 297 4.61 -3.80 -9.27
CA LEU A 297 4.13 -2.46 -8.93
C LEU A 297 5.06 -1.40 -9.53
N LYS A 298 4.48 -0.37 -10.16
CA LYS A 298 5.20 0.77 -10.74
C LYS A 298 4.84 2.03 -9.96
N VAL A 299 5.83 2.63 -9.30
CA VAL A 299 5.71 3.92 -8.63
C VAL A 299 6.69 4.88 -9.29
N GLN A 300 6.17 5.97 -9.85
CA GLN A 300 6.95 6.96 -10.59
C GLN A 300 6.79 8.35 -9.99
N ILE A 301 7.86 9.13 -9.99
CA ILE A 301 7.84 10.53 -9.58
C ILE A 301 8.00 11.41 -10.82
N GLY A 302 7.10 12.35 -10.98
CA GLY A 302 7.20 13.46 -11.91
C GLY A 302 7.27 14.79 -11.17
N ARG A 303 7.91 15.81 -11.79
CA ARG A 303 8.01 17.16 -11.26
C ARG A 303 7.47 18.17 -12.26
N ALA A 304 6.59 19.06 -11.83
CA ALA A 304 6.11 20.16 -12.63
C ALA A 304 7.24 21.16 -12.91
N HIS A 305 7.25 21.75 -14.12
CA HIS A 305 8.16 22.85 -14.44
C HIS A 305 7.95 24.02 -13.47
N VAL A 306 9.06 24.74 -13.20
CA VAL A 306 9.07 25.96 -12.38
C VAL A 306 8.48 27.11 -13.18
#